data_c9e452715e87609d516db487cf007a07
#
_entry.id   c9e452715e87609d516db487cf007a07
#
_cell.length_a   1.000
_cell.length_b   1.000
_cell.length_c   1.000
_cell.angle_alpha   90.00
_cell.angle_beta   90.00
_cell.angle_gamma   90.00
#
_symmetry.space_group_name_H-M   'P 1'
#
loop_
_entity.id
_entity.type
_entity.pdbx_description
1 polymer ?
#
loop_
_entity_poly.entity_id
_entity_poly.type
_entity_poly.pdbx_seq_one_letter_code
_entity_poly.pdbx_strand_id
1 'polypeptide(L)'
;LACREDELTITPTDKPKNIAVVGAGPAGLSCATTLAKRGHHVDLFERNDRIGGQFRLAMQIPGKEEFRETIRYFANQIDETGVKLHLETDANFDLLAEYDEVVMASGVEPRKVKIDGIDNPDKVIDYQTLIKEKTYVGEKVAIVGAGGIGVDVATMLTEPAGHNLDDWLHEWGIDKEIAHPGGLY
;
A
#
# COMPACT_ATOMS: atom_id res chain seq x y z
N LEU A 1 16.22 -4.66 5.64
CA LEU A 1 17.37 -5.23 6.38
C LEU A 1 18.48 -5.76 5.44
N ALA A 2 18.49 -5.36 4.18
CA ALA A 2 19.43 -5.87 3.19
C ALA A 2 20.90 -5.79 3.69
N CYS A 3 21.61 -6.89 3.55
CA CYS A 3 23.00 -7.07 4.02
C CYS A 3 23.21 -7.00 5.55
N ARG A 4 22.12 -7.15 6.33
CA ARG A 4 22.18 -7.19 7.81
C ARG A 4 21.28 -8.29 8.40
N GLU A 5 20.95 -9.29 7.61
CA GLU A 5 20.02 -10.36 7.97
C GLU A 5 20.56 -11.21 9.13
N ASP A 6 21.88 -11.37 9.20
CA ASP A 6 22.56 -12.12 10.27
C ASP A 6 22.64 -11.33 11.58
N GLU A 7 22.60 -9.99 11.53
CA GLU A 7 22.69 -9.12 12.69
C GLU A 7 21.31 -8.82 13.30
N LEU A 8 20.30 -8.64 12.44
CA LEU A 8 18.96 -8.18 12.80
C LEU A 8 17.96 -9.35 12.73
N THR A 9 18.23 -10.39 13.47
CA THR A 9 17.36 -11.56 13.57
C THR A 9 16.15 -11.28 14.47
N ILE A 10 15.01 -11.91 14.13
CA ILE A 10 13.82 -11.89 14.99
C ILE A 10 14.03 -12.87 16.12
N THR A 11 14.25 -12.36 17.33
CA THR A 11 14.41 -13.19 18.54
C THR A 11 13.11 -13.23 19.34
N PRO A 12 12.66 -14.41 19.78
CA PRO A 12 11.51 -14.54 20.67
C PRO A 12 11.73 -13.76 21.98
N THR A 13 10.63 -13.26 22.55
CA THR A 13 10.63 -12.63 23.87
C THR A 13 10.33 -13.65 24.97
N ASP A 14 10.92 -13.46 26.14
CA ASP A 14 10.59 -14.18 27.39
C ASP A 14 9.46 -13.51 28.18
N LYS A 15 9.00 -12.33 27.71
CA LYS A 15 7.95 -11.52 28.33
C LYS A 15 6.87 -11.15 27.31
N PRO A 16 5.99 -12.11 26.93
CA PRO A 16 4.87 -11.82 26.05
C PRO A 16 3.98 -10.69 26.60
N LYS A 17 3.48 -9.85 25.69
CA LYS A 17 2.54 -8.77 25.99
C LYS A 17 1.34 -8.87 25.07
N ASN A 18 0.22 -8.29 25.49
CA ASN A 18 -0.93 -8.01 24.66
C ASN A 18 -0.70 -6.65 23.97
N ILE A 19 -0.57 -6.63 22.67
CA ILE A 19 -0.20 -5.42 21.92
C ILE A 19 -1.28 -5.10 20.90
N ALA A 20 -1.80 -3.87 20.94
CA ALA A 20 -2.65 -3.33 19.90
C ALA A 20 -1.82 -2.62 18.84
N VAL A 21 -2.07 -2.93 17.56
CA VAL A 21 -1.52 -2.17 16.41
C VAL A 21 -2.68 -1.51 15.69
N VAL A 22 -2.63 -0.19 15.54
CA VAL A 22 -3.70 0.60 14.94
C VAL A 22 -3.33 1.03 13.53
N GLY A 23 -4.04 0.49 12.54
CA GLY A 23 -3.84 0.69 11.11
C GLY A 23 -3.16 -0.50 10.43
N ALA A 24 -3.86 -1.13 9.48
CA ALA A 24 -3.36 -2.25 8.67
C ALA A 24 -2.78 -1.79 7.32
N GLY A 25 -2.11 -0.65 7.29
CA GLY A 25 -1.21 -0.27 6.22
C GLY A 25 0.12 -1.02 6.29
N PRO A 26 1.08 -0.80 5.36
CA PRO A 26 2.34 -1.53 5.30
C PRO A 26 3.13 -1.52 6.61
N ALA A 27 3.14 -0.37 7.30
CA ALA A 27 3.84 -0.23 8.59
C ALA A 27 3.22 -1.08 9.69
N GLY A 28 1.88 -1.02 9.84
CA GLY A 28 1.17 -1.81 10.85
C GLY A 28 1.23 -3.30 10.57
N LEU A 29 1.09 -3.71 9.31
CA LEU A 29 1.21 -5.11 8.89
C LEU A 29 2.59 -5.68 9.23
N SER A 30 3.66 -4.96 8.88
CA SER A 30 5.03 -5.36 9.19
C SER A 30 5.28 -5.40 10.70
N CYS A 31 4.78 -4.41 11.43
CA CYS A 31 4.91 -4.36 12.89
C CYS A 31 4.17 -5.52 13.55
N ALA A 32 2.89 -5.72 13.24
CA ALA A 32 2.05 -6.74 13.85
C ALA A 32 2.61 -8.15 13.65
N THR A 33 2.97 -8.50 12.41
CA THR A 33 3.52 -9.82 12.09
C THR A 33 4.90 -10.04 12.73
N THR A 34 5.72 -9.00 12.82
CA THR A 34 7.02 -9.08 13.50
C THR A 34 6.87 -9.26 15.02
N LEU A 35 5.96 -8.53 15.64
CA LEU A 35 5.67 -8.68 17.08
C LEU A 35 5.13 -10.08 17.40
N ALA A 36 4.23 -10.61 16.57
CA ALA A 36 3.71 -11.96 16.73
C ALA A 36 4.81 -13.02 16.58
N LYS A 37 5.72 -12.88 15.59
CA LYS A 37 6.89 -13.75 15.43
C LYS A 37 7.83 -13.71 16.64
N ARG A 38 7.85 -12.60 17.38
CA ARG A 38 8.58 -12.48 18.63
C ARG A 38 7.86 -13.10 19.83
N GLY A 39 6.63 -13.56 19.67
CA GLY A 39 5.85 -14.24 20.70
C GLY A 39 4.91 -13.33 21.50
N HIS A 40 4.61 -12.13 21.03
CA HIS A 40 3.57 -11.29 21.61
C HIS A 40 2.18 -11.71 21.12
N HIS A 41 1.14 -11.41 21.90
CA HIS A 41 -0.26 -11.49 21.48
C HIS A 41 -0.63 -10.18 20.80
N VAL A 42 -0.99 -10.22 19.51
CA VAL A 42 -1.17 -9.01 18.71
C VAL A 42 -2.58 -8.95 18.14
N ASP A 43 -3.27 -7.86 18.42
CA ASP A 43 -4.51 -7.46 17.78
C ASP A 43 -4.22 -6.29 16.83
N LEU A 44 -4.59 -6.44 15.55
CA LEU A 44 -4.40 -5.46 14.50
C LEU A 44 -5.74 -4.85 14.10
N PHE A 45 -5.92 -3.56 14.32
CA PHE A 45 -7.15 -2.83 14.06
C PHE A 45 -7.07 -2.04 12.77
N GLU A 46 -8.09 -2.15 11.93
CA GLU A 46 -8.23 -1.40 10.68
C GLU A 46 -9.64 -0.87 10.53
N ARG A 47 -9.77 0.44 10.33
CA ARG A 47 -11.08 1.11 10.16
C ARG A 47 -11.80 0.77 8.87
N ASN A 48 -11.06 0.36 7.83
CA ASN A 48 -11.62 -0.03 6.55
C ASN A 48 -11.95 -1.54 6.50
N ASP A 49 -12.65 -1.93 5.44
CA ASP A 49 -13.04 -3.31 5.16
C ASP A 49 -11.87 -4.24 4.74
N ARG A 50 -10.65 -3.71 4.62
CA ARG A 50 -9.49 -4.47 4.08
C ARG A 50 -8.16 -3.86 4.50
N ILE A 51 -7.14 -4.75 4.54
CA ILE A 51 -5.74 -4.38 4.78
C ILE A 51 -5.10 -3.70 3.57
N GLY A 52 -3.95 -3.07 3.77
CA GLY A 52 -3.05 -2.56 2.73
C GLY A 52 -2.90 -1.03 2.71
N GLY A 53 -3.81 -0.27 3.32
CA GLY A 53 -3.70 1.19 3.42
C GLY A 53 -3.38 1.86 2.07
N GLN A 54 -2.37 2.71 2.03
CA GLN A 54 -1.96 3.45 0.82
C GLN A 54 -1.48 2.55 -0.33
N PHE A 55 -1.02 1.32 -0.07
CA PHE A 55 -0.64 0.38 -1.13
C PHE A 55 -1.82 -0.01 -2.01
N ARG A 56 -3.04 0.09 -1.50
CA ARG A 56 -4.27 -0.13 -2.29
C ARG A 56 -4.50 0.95 -3.37
N LEU A 57 -3.99 2.15 -3.15
CA LEU A 57 -3.96 3.18 -4.18
C LEU A 57 -2.77 2.98 -5.11
N ALA A 58 -1.58 2.77 -4.55
CA ALA A 58 -0.36 2.61 -5.32
C ALA A 58 -0.46 1.47 -6.34
N MET A 59 -1.05 0.31 -5.97
CA MET A 59 -1.20 -0.83 -6.88
C MET A 59 -2.13 -0.60 -8.09
N GLN A 60 -2.80 0.55 -8.14
CA GLN A 60 -3.67 0.91 -9.27
C GLN A 60 -2.93 1.78 -10.29
N ILE A 61 -1.73 2.24 -9.97
CA ILE A 61 -0.88 3.00 -10.86
C ILE A 61 -0.16 2.04 -11.80
N PRO A 62 -0.15 2.30 -13.12
CA PRO A 62 0.59 1.50 -14.08
C PRO A 62 2.07 1.32 -13.67
N GLY A 63 2.59 0.10 -13.78
CA GLY A 63 3.94 -0.26 -13.35
C GLY A 63 4.13 -0.48 -11.84
N LYS A 64 3.06 -0.38 -11.04
CA LYS A 64 3.09 -0.60 -9.59
C LYS A 64 2.16 -1.73 -9.12
N GLU A 65 1.70 -2.57 -10.03
CA GLU A 65 0.75 -3.65 -9.75
C GLU A 65 1.28 -4.67 -8.74
N GLU A 66 2.60 -4.80 -8.65
CA GLU A 66 3.27 -5.73 -7.72
C GLU A 66 2.99 -5.43 -6.23
N PHE A 67 2.53 -4.23 -5.88
CA PHE A 67 2.07 -3.96 -4.52
C PHE A 67 0.89 -4.84 -4.08
N ARG A 68 0.17 -5.47 -5.02
CA ARG A 68 -0.83 -6.51 -4.73
C ARG A 68 -0.19 -7.72 -4.05
N GLU A 69 1.00 -8.10 -4.50
CA GLU A 69 1.74 -9.23 -3.95
C GLU A 69 2.22 -8.93 -2.52
N THR A 70 2.61 -7.70 -2.24
CA THR A 70 2.92 -7.28 -0.86
C THR A 70 1.72 -7.40 0.06
N ILE A 71 0.53 -6.97 -0.39
CA ILE A 71 -0.71 -7.12 0.39
C ILE A 71 -1.04 -8.60 0.58
N ARG A 72 -0.94 -9.42 -0.47
CA ARG A 72 -1.16 -10.86 -0.42
C ARG A 72 -0.18 -11.55 0.55
N TYR A 73 1.08 -11.17 0.51
CA TYR A 73 2.09 -11.66 1.45
C TYR A 73 1.70 -11.39 2.90
N PHE A 74 1.32 -10.16 3.22
CA PHE A 74 0.92 -9.82 4.59
C PHE A 74 -0.39 -10.49 5.02
N ALA A 75 -1.35 -10.70 4.11
CA ALA A 75 -2.55 -11.47 4.43
C ALA A 75 -2.19 -12.89 4.90
N ASN A 76 -1.30 -13.57 4.17
CA ASN A 76 -0.81 -14.89 4.57
C ASN A 76 -0.01 -14.83 5.89
N GLN A 77 0.80 -13.79 6.08
CA GLN A 77 1.58 -13.63 7.32
C GLN A 77 0.70 -13.42 8.55
N ILE A 78 -0.44 -12.73 8.43
CA ILE A 78 -1.42 -12.60 9.51
C ILE A 78 -1.91 -13.97 9.94
N ASP A 79 -2.32 -14.81 8.99
CA ASP A 79 -2.81 -16.16 9.26
C ASP A 79 -1.72 -17.06 9.88
N GLU A 80 -0.51 -17.05 9.30
CA GLU A 80 0.62 -17.86 9.77
C GLU A 80 1.10 -17.47 11.17
N THR A 81 1.08 -16.19 11.51
CA THR A 81 1.59 -15.68 12.80
C THR A 81 0.53 -15.62 13.89
N GLY A 82 -0.75 -15.82 13.54
CA GLY A 82 -1.86 -15.78 14.50
C GLY A 82 -2.20 -14.37 14.99
N VAL A 83 -1.85 -13.32 14.23
CA VAL A 83 -2.31 -11.95 14.48
C VAL A 83 -3.83 -11.89 14.36
N LYS A 84 -4.52 -11.35 15.36
CA LYS A 84 -5.96 -11.16 15.31
C LYS A 84 -6.29 -9.88 14.55
N LEU A 85 -6.86 -10.01 13.37
CA LEU A 85 -7.25 -8.88 12.53
C LEU A 85 -8.69 -8.46 12.80
N HIS A 86 -8.88 -7.18 13.11
CA HIS A 86 -10.18 -6.54 13.32
C HIS A 86 -10.40 -5.49 12.23
N LEU A 87 -11.10 -5.86 11.17
CA LEU A 87 -11.53 -4.95 10.11
C LEU A 87 -12.75 -4.14 10.53
N GLU A 88 -13.03 -3.04 9.83
CA GLU A 88 -14.16 -2.13 10.08
C GLU A 88 -14.23 -1.68 11.55
N THR A 89 -13.05 -1.60 12.19
CA THR A 89 -12.93 -1.29 13.62
C THR A 89 -12.07 -0.04 13.80
N ASP A 90 -12.72 1.05 14.20
CA ASP A 90 -12.03 2.28 14.59
C ASP A 90 -11.62 2.19 16.05
N ALA A 91 -10.32 2.03 16.31
CA ALA A 91 -9.80 1.83 17.64
C ALA A 91 -9.87 3.12 18.46
N ASN A 92 -10.67 3.11 19.50
CA ASN A 92 -10.84 4.22 20.43
C ASN A 92 -10.06 4.01 21.73
N PHE A 93 -10.01 5.03 22.56
CA PHE A 93 -9.26 5.00 23.83
C PHE A 93 -9.68 3.86 24.76
N ASP A 94 -11.00 3.60 24.88
CA ASP A 94 -11.52 2.59 25.81
C ASP A 94 -11.08 1.19 25.39
N LEU A 95 -11.14 0.90 24.07
CA LEU A 95 -10.66 -0.36 23.52
C LEU A 95 -9.15 -0.54 23.70
N LEU A 96 -8.38 0.51 23.50
CA LEU A 96 -6.92 0.46 23.56
C LEU A 96 -6.38 0.40 25.00
N ALA A 97 -7.16 0.83 25.99
CA ALA A 97 -6.74 0.83 27.40
C ALA A 97 -6.56 -0.58 28.01
N GLU A 98 -7.07 -1.62 27.34
CA GLU A 98 -6.92 -3.02 27.78
C GLU A 98 -5.59 -3.67 27.37
N TYR A 99 -4.77 -2.99 26.55
CA TYR A 99 -3.51 -3.52 26.04
C TYR A 99 -2.31 -3.03 26.85
N ASP A 100 -1.28 -3.87 26.94
CA ASP A 100 -0.03 -3.51 27.60
C ASP A 100 0.74 -2.42 26.83
N GLU A 101 0.65 -2.45 25.50
CA GLU A 101 1.30 -1.49 24.59
C GLU A 101 0.41 -1.22 23.37
N VAL A 102 0.50 0.00 22.86
CA VAL A 102 -0.21 0.42 21.64
C VAL A 102 0.77 0.98 20.62
N VAL A 103 0.70 0.45 19.40
CA VAL A 103 1.49 0.96 18.27
C VAL A 103 0.58 1.69 17.29
N MET A 104 0.78 2.99 17.16
CA MET A 104 0.03 3.81 16.21
C MET A 104 0.68 3.76 14.82
N ALA A 105 0.01 3.10 13.87
CA ALA A 105 0.42 2.96 12.48
C ALA A 105 -0.67 3.48 11.51
N SER A 106 -1.41 4.51 11.93
CA SER A 106 -2.60 5.04 11.25
C SER A 106 -2.31 5.73 9.90
N GLY A 107 -1.03 5.87 9.54
CA GLY A 107 -0.61 6.46 8.27
C GLY A 107 -0.73 7.98 8.23
N VAL A 108 -0.91 8.51 7.03
CA VAL A 108 -1.01 9.95 6.78
C VAL A 108 -2.24 10.26 5.94
N GLU A 109 -2.77 11.45 6.13
CA GLU A 109 -3.84 12.01 5.30
C GLU A 109 -3.29 13.07 4.34
N PRO A 110 -3.91 13.26 3.17
CA PRO A 110 -3.53 14.31 2.25
C PRO A 110 -3.62 15.69 2.91
N ARG A 111 -2.59 16.50 2.71
CA ARG A 111 -2.62 17.88 3.18
C ARG A 111 -3.65 18.68 2.39
N LYS A 112 -4.53 19.38 3.09
CA LYS A 112 -5.44 20.35 2.47
C LYS A 112 -4.63 21.59 2.06
N VAL A 113 -4.55 21.84 0.76
CA VAL A 113 -3.90 23.04 0.20
C VAL A 113 -4.91 24.19 0.15
N LYS A 114 -4.43 25.41 0.34
CA LYS A 114 -5.27 26.62 0.20
C LYS A 114 -4.91 27.27 -1.14
N ILE A 115 -5.78 27.11 -2.12
CA ILE A 115 -5.67 27.68 -3.45
C ILE A 115 -7.06 28.17 -3.83
N ASP A 116 -7.16 29.35 -4.40
CA ASP A 116 -8.44 29.91 -4.83
C ASP A 116 -9.11 28.98 -5.86
N GLY A 117 -10.35 28.62 -5.59
CA GLY A 117 -11.13 27.72 -6.46
C GLY A 117 -10.89 26.22 -6.22
N ILE A 118 -10.08 25.81 -5.24
CA ILE A 118 -9.82 24.38 -4.97
C ILE A 118 -11.08 23.61 -4.52
N ASP A 119 -12.05 24.31 -3.97
CA ASP A 119 -13.30 23.71 -3.51
C ASP A 119 -14.37 23.60 -4.63
N ASN A 120 -14.01 23.88 -5.90
CA ASN A 120 -14.95 23.73 -7.02
C ASN A 120 -15.05 22.26 -7.44
N PRO A 121 -16.14 21.54 -7.10
CA PRO A 121 -16.28 20.12 -7.37
C PRO A 121 -16.40 19.78 -8.86
N ASP A 122 -16.79 20.76 -9.71
CA ASP A 122 -16.93 20.55 -11.16
C ASP A 122 -15.58 20.55 -11.88
N LYS A 123 -14.53 21.05 -11.24
CA LYS A 123 -13.21 21.25 -11.87
C LYS A 123 -12.04 20.68 -11.10
N VAL A 124 -12.25 20.37 -9.83
CA VAL A 124 -11.18 19.90 -8.94
C VAL A 124 -11.53 18.54 -8.39
N ILE A 125 -10.61 17.61 -8.52
CA ILE A 125 -10.69 16.27 -7.94
C ILE A 125 -9.40 15.98 -7.19
N ASP A 126 -9.51 15.38 -6.01
CA ASP A 126 -8.34 14.90 -5.29
C ASP A 126 -7.84 13.56 -5.85
N TYR A 127 -6.55 13.28 -5.66
CA TYR A 127 -5.92 12.10 -6.23
C TYR A 127 -6.49 10.78 -5.69
N GLN A 128 -6.96 10.76 -4.45
CA GLN A 128 -7.51 9.52 -3.86
C GLN A 128 -8.83 9.16 -4.53
N THR A 129 -9.70 10.14 -4.72
CA THR A 129 -10.98 9.99 -5.44
C THR A 129 -10.72 9.58 -6.89
N LEU A 130 -9.81 10.27 -7.57
CA LEU A 130 -9.44 9.95 -8.94
C LEU A 130 -8.99 8.49 -9.11
N ILE A 131 -8.08 8.03 -8.25
CA ILE A 131 -7.54 6.67 -8.34
C ILE A 131 -8.58 5.61 -7.95
N LYS A 132 -9.36 5.86 -6.89
CA LYS A 132 -10.37 4.89 -6.41
C LYS A 132 -11.53 4.72 -7.38
N GLU A 133 -12.04 5.82 -7.88
CA GLU A 133 -13.27 5.85 -8.69
C GLU A 133 -12.99 5.79 -10.19
N LYS A 134 -11.72 5.96 -10.60
CA LYS A 134 -11.30 6.04 -12.00
C LYS A 134 -12.11 7.08 -12.79
N THR A 135 -12.33 8.22 -12.14
CA THR A 135 -13.17 9.31 -12.65
C THR A 135 -12.59 9.86 -13.95
N TYR A 136 -13.44 10.04 -14.97
CA TYR A 136 -13.03 10.70 -16.19
C TYR A 136 -12.78 12.20 -15.95
N VAL A 137 -11.60 12.68 -16.33
CA VAL A 137 -11.15 14.06 -16.08
C VAL A 137 -11.02 14.92 -17.34
N GLY A 138 -11.39 14.41 -18.51
CA GLY A 138 -11.28 15.09 -19.78
C GLY A 138 -9.86 15.08 -20.37
N GLU A 139 -9.69 15.77 -21.52
CA GLU A 139 -8.46 15.73 -22.31
C GLU A 139 -7.39 16.72 -21.83
N LYS A 140 -7.76 17.73 -21.05
CA LYS A 140 -6.85 18.77 -20.55
C LYS A 140 -6.90 18.80 -19.02
N VAL A 141 -5.85 18.34 -18.41
CA VAL A 141 -5.73 18.20 -16.96
C VAL A 141 -4.52 18.99 -16.47
N ALA A 142 -4.72 19.77 -15.41
CA ALA A 142 -3.64 20.40 -14.68
C ALA A 142 -3.42 19.66 -13.36
N ILE A 143 -2.23 19.12 -13.14
CA ILE A 143 -1.85 18.46 -11.88
C ILE A 143 -1.15 19.48 -11.00
N VAL A 144 -1.71 19.72 -9.82
CA VAL A 144 -1.13 20.65 -8.84
C VAL A 144 -0.24 19.89 -7.88
N GLY A 145 1.04 19.91 -8.13
CA GLY A 145 2.07 19.21 -7.38
C GLY A 145 2.92 18.28 -8.24
N ALA A 146 4.24 18.38 -8.12
CA ALA A 146 5.22 17.60 -8.89
C ALA A 146 6.02 16.62 -8.01
N GLY A 147 5.42 16.16 -6.90
CA GLY A 147 5.97 15.07 -6.09
C GLY A 147 5.59 13.69 -6.65
N GLY A 148 6.00 12.63 -5.95
CA GLY A 148 5.74 11.24 -6.39
C GLY A 148 4.28 10.97 -6.74
N ILE A 149 3.32 11.42 -5.93
CA ILE A 149 1.88 11.26 -6.22
C ILE A 149 1.48 12.01 -7.50
N GLY A 150 2.02 13.21 -7.73
CA GLY A 150 1.72 13.98 -8.96
C GLY A 150 2.23 13.26 -10.21
N VAL A 151 3.42 12.66 -10.13
CA VAL A 151 3.97 11.82 -11.22
C VAL A 151 3.12 10.58 -11.41
N ASP A 152 2.74 9.89 -10.35
CA ASP A 152 1.89 8.68 -10.42
C ASP A 152 0.54 8.97 -11.09
N VAL A 153 -0.08 10.11 -10.74
CA VAL A 153 -1.33 10.56 -11.38
C VAL A 153 -1.09 10.88 -12.85
N ALA A 154 0.01 11.53 -13.20
CA ALA A 154 0.35 11.82 -14.59
C ALA A 154 0.51 10.52 -15.39
N THR A 155 1.27 9.55 -14.88
CA THR A 155 1.43 8.22 -15.49
C THR A 155 0.08 7.55 -15.69
N MET A 156 -0.76 7.49 -14.67
CA MET A 156 -2.09 6.88 -14.74
C MET A 156 -3.00 7.53 -15.81
N LEU A 157 -2.86 8.84 -16.02
CA LEU A 157 -3.70 9.57 -16.98
C LEU A 157 -3.16 9.54 -18.42
N THR A 158 -1.88 9.27 -18.62
CA THR A 158 -1.23 9.33 -19.94
C THR A 158 -0.89 7.96 -20.50
N GLU A 159 -0.74 6.94 -19.65
CA GLU A 159 -0.52 5.60 -20.15
C GLU A 159 -1.80 4.98 -20.69
N PRO A 160 -1.76 4.42 -21.89
CA PRO A 160 -2.91 3.71 -22.45
C PRO A 160 -3.26 2.52 -21.55
N ALA A 161 -4.55 2.34 -21.29
CA ALA A 161 -5.06 1.19 -20.56
C ALA A 161 -4.71 -0.10 -21.33
N GLY A 162 -3.77 -0.89 -20.77
CA GLY A 162 -3.45 -2.23 -21.27
C GLY A 162 -2.48 -2.25 -22.43
N HIS A 163 -1.18 -2.29 -22.12
CA HIS A 163 -0.26 -2.95 -23.04
C HIS A 163 -0.66 -4.42 -23.11
N ASN A 164 -1.01 -4.93 -24.31
CA ASN A 164 -1.04 -6.37 -24.45
C ASN A 164 0.41 -6.90 -24.32
N LEU A 165 0.55 -8.13 -23.92
CA LEU A 165 1.88 -8.72 -23.66
C LEU A 165 2.78 -8.65 -24.91
N ASP A 166 2.23 -8.80 -26.10
CA ASP A 166 3.01 -8.83 -27.34
C ASP A 166 3.56 -7.44 -27.70
N ASP A 167 2.77 -6.38 -27.49
CA ASP A 167 3.24 -5.00 -27.68
C ASP A 167 4.35 -4.66 -26.67
N TRP A 168 4.17 -5.06 -25.42
CA TRP A 168 5.18 -4.87 -24.38
C TRP A 168 6.49 -5.62 -24.69
N LEU A 169 6.38 -6.88 -25.10
CA LEU A 169 7.56 -7.66 -25.48
C LEU A 169 8.30 -7.05 -26.67
N HIS A 170 7.54 -6.56 -27.64
CA HIS A 170 8.13 -5.89 -28.81
C HIS A 170 8.83 -4.58 -28.43
N GLU A 171 8.22 -3.76 -27.59
CA GLU A 171 8.82 -2.52 -27.07
C GLU A 171 10.16 -2.78 -26.36
N TRP A 172 10.22 -3.86 -25.57
CA TRP A 172 11.44 -4.26 -24.87
C TRP A 172 12.40 -5.12 -25.68
N GLY A 173 12.10 -5.34 -26.97
CA GLY A 173 12.95 -6.13 -27.86
C GLY A 173 13.05 -7.60 -27.46
N ILE A 174 12.00 -8.16 -26.83
CA ILE A 174 11.98 -9.55 -26.39
C ILE A 174 11.39 -10.44 -27.49
N ASP A 175 12.18 -11.41 -27.95
CA ASP A 175 11.77 -12.41 -28.92
C ASP A 175 11.31 -13.71 -28.24
N LYS A 176 10.00 -13.97 -28.27
CA LYS A 176 9.39 -15.19 -27.70
C LYS A 176 9.80 -16.47 -28.44
N GLU A 177 10.08 -16.36 -29.71
CA GLU A 177 10.49 -17.50 -30.56
C GLU A 177 11.97 -17.87 -30.37
N ILE A 178 12.70 -17.02 -29.64
CA ILE A 178 14.14 -17.21 -29.37
C ILE A 178 14.91 -17.42 -30.69
N ALA A 179 14.55 -16.72 -31.75
CA ALA A 179 15.19 -16.82 -33.05
C ALA A 179 16.61 -16.24 -33.01
N HIS A 180 16.90 -15.36 -32.05
CA HIS A 180 18.21 -14.77 -31.83
C HIS A 180 18.80 -15.18 -30.47
N PRO A 181 20.13 -15.22 -30.33
CA PRO A 181 20.78 -15.55 -29.07
C PRO A 181 20.31 -14.65 -27.92
N GLY A 182 19.86 -15.27 -26.81
CA GLY A 182 19.36 -14.56 -25.65
C GLY A 182 17.90 -14.14 -25.71
N GLY A 183 17.18 -14.43 -26.82
CA GLY A 183 15.77 -14.05 -26.98
C GLY A 183 15.53 -12.53 -27.04
N LEU A 184 16.49 -11.80 -27.62
CA LEU A 184 16.40 -10.35 -27.85
C LEU A 184 16.56 -10.06 -29.36
N TYR A 185 15.84 -9.04 -29.85
CA TYR A 185 16.00 -8.54 -31.22
C TYR A 185 17.28 -7.74 -31.40
#